data_a7a4db5c97a5af657762739d55ec0e33
#
_entry.id   a7a4db5c97a5af657762739d55ec0e33
#
_cell.length_a   1.000
_cell.length_b   1.000
_cell.length_c   1.000
_cell.angle_alpha   90.00
_cell.angle_beta   90.00
_cell.angle_gamma   90.00
#
_symmetry.space_group_name_H-M   'P 1'
#
loop_
_entity.id
_entity.type
_entity.pdbx_description
1 polymer ?
#
loop_
_entity_poly.entity_id
_entity_poly.type
_entity_poly.pdbx_seq_one_letter_code
_entity_poly.pdbx_strand_id
1 'polypeptide(L)'
;MAIELTKQEIADVIPSIQKFFREELDEELSEMRAGFLLNYVMKEIAPFAYNRGVKDAEAYFRTKLEDLSATCFEDGLTYWKRKK
;
A
#
# COMPACT_ATOMS: atom_id res chain seq x y z
N MET A 1 -3.36 -0.31 12.80
CA MET A 1 -4.53 -0.74 12.03
C MET A 1 -4.31 -2.13 11.46
N ALA A 2 -5.33 -2.97 11.56
CA ALA A 2 -5.27 -4.29 10.96
C ALA A 2 -5.53 -4.20 9.45
N ILE A 3 -4.80 -4.98 8.67
CA ILE A 3 -5.03 -5.10 7.23
C ILE A 3 -6.11 -6.16 7.04
N GLU A 4 -7.21 -5.76 6.44
CA GLU A 4 -8.32 -6.68 6.22
C GLU A 4 -8.83 -6.55 4.79
N LEU A 5 -9.21 -7.69 4.21
CA LEU A 5 -9.88 -7.72 2.92
C LEU A 5 -11.39 -7.68 3.13
N THR A 6 -12.09 -7.04 2.22
CA THR A 6 -13.56 -7.06 2.22
C THR A 6 -14.06 -8.45 1.84
N LYS A 7 -15.34 -8.71 2.11
CA LYS A 7 -15.96 -9.98 1.72
C LYS A 7 -15.88 -10.20 0.20
N GLN A 8 -16.06 -9.12 -0.57
CA GLN A 8 -15.98 -9.23 -2.03
C GLN A 8 -14.57 -9.55 -2.49
N GLU A 9 -13.58 -8.92 -1.87
CA GLU A 9 -12.18 -9.20 -2.20
C GLU A 9 -11.83 -10.65 -1.89
N ILE A 10 -12.28 -11.16 -0.75
CA ILE A 10 -12.07 -12.56 -0.39
C ILE A 10 -12.75 -13.48 -1.40
N ALA A 11 -13.98 -13.15 -1.79
CA ALA A 11 -14.73 -13.94 -2.78
C ALA A 11 -14.02 -13.98 -4.14
N ASP A 12 -13.29 -12.93 -4.48
CA ASP A 12 -12.53 -12.86 -5.73
C ASP A 12 -11.18 -13.57 -5.63
N VAL A 13 -10.54 -13.49 -4.47
CA VAL A 13 -9.19 -14.03 -4.26
C VAL A 13 -9.20 -15.55 -4.11
N ILE A 14 -10.19 -16.12 -3.41
CA ILE A 14 -10.24 -17.56 -3.17
C ILE A 14 -10.21 -18.37 -4.47
N PRO A 15 -11.06 -18.09 -5.47
CA PRO A 15 -10.97 -18.81 -6.74
C PRO A 15 -9.64 -18.64 -7.45
N SER A 16 -9.01 -17.48 -7.29
CA SER A 16 -7.70 -17.21 -7.89
C SER A 16 -6.62 -18.10 -7.26
N ILE A 17 -6.64 -18.24 -5.95
CA ILE A 17 -5.72 -19.13 -5.24
C ILE A 17 -5.92 -20.57 -5.68
N GLN A 18 -7.18 -21.01 -5.79
CA GLN A 18 -7.50 -22.36 -6.25
C GLN A 18 -6.99 -22.60 -7.65
N LYS A 19 -7.16 -21.61 -8.53
CA LYS A 19 -6.67 -21.69 -9.89
C LYS A 19 -5.15 -21.79 -9.93
N PHE A 20 -4.46 -21.03 -9.10
CA PHE A 20 -3.00 -21.06 -9.01
C PHE A 20 -2.51 -22.47 -8.65
N PHE A 21 -3.10 -23.08 -7.63
CA PHE A 21 -2.71 -24.42 -7.21
C PHE A 21 -2.97 -25.45 -8.30
N ARG A 22 -4.09 -25.30 -9.00
CA ARG A 22 -4.45 -26.23 -10.07
C ARG A 22 -3.50 -26.11 -11.27
N GLU A 23 -3.20 -24.87 -11.67
CA GLU A 23 -2.40 -24.63 -12.88
C GLU A 23 -0.89 -24.79 -12.63
N GLU A 24 -0.41 -24.38 -11.48
CA GLU A 24 1.03 -24.34 -11.22
C GLU A 24 1.53 -25.52 -10.41
N LEU A 25 0.72 -26.07 -9.53
CA LEU A 25 1.12 -27.15 -8.62
C LEU A 25 0.39 -28.45 -8.89
N ASP A 26 -0.52 -28.44 -9.86
CA ASP A 26 -1.29 -29.62 -10.26
C ASP A 26 -2.04 -30.24 -9.07
N GLU A 27 -2.56 -29.40 -8.20
CA GLU A 27 -3.29 -29.84 -7.00
C GLU A 27 -4.64 -29.12 -6.89
N GLU A 28 -5.62 -29.86 -6.38
CA GLU A 28 -6.92 -29.27 -6.05
C GLU A 28 -6.88 -28.77 -4.61
N LEU A 29 -7.19 -27.51 -4.44
CA LEU A 29 -7.26 -26.88 -3.12
C LEU A 29 -8.71 -26.56 -2.81
N SER A 30 -9.19 -27.04 -1.65
CA SER A 30 -10.55 -26.73 -1.22
C SER A 30 -10.69 -25.24 -0.92
N GLU A 31 -11.92 -24.76 -0.98
CA GLU A 31 -12.22 -23.38 -0.63
C GLU A 31 -11.78 -23.06 0.80
N MET A 32 -12.00 -23.98 1.73
CA MET A 32 -11.61 -23.79 3.12
C MET A 32 -10.09 -23.70 3.27
N ARG A 33 -9.35 -24.56 2.58
CA ARG A 33 -7.87 -24.53 2.65
C ARG A 33 -7.31 -23.27 1.98
N ALA A 34 -7.92 -22.84 0.88
CA ALA A 34 -7.55 -21.58 0.25
C ALA A 34 -7.77 -20.42 1.21
N GLY A 35 -8.85 -20.45 1.98
CA GLY A 35 -9.10 -19.45 3.01
C GLY A 35 -8.06 -19.44 4.10
N PHE A 36 -7.60 -20.62 4.54
CA PHE A 36 -6.53 -20.72 5.54
C PHE A 36 -5.23 -20.13 5.00
N LEU A 37 -4.91 -20.42 3.74
CA LEU A 37 -3.70 -19.88 3.11
C LEU A 37 -3.79 -18.37 3.00
N LEU A 38 -4.94 -17.84 2.59
CA LEU A 38 -5.14 -16.41 2.50
C LEU A 38 -4.96 -15.74 3.86
N ASN A 39 -5.52 -16.33 4.90
CA ASN A 39 -5.38 -15.81 6.27
C ASN A 39 -3.91 -15.78 6.70
N TYR A 40 -3.16 -16.82 6.38
CA TYR A 40 -1.73 -16.87 6.65
C TYR A 40 -0.99 -15.74 5.96
N VAL A 41 -1.25 -15.57 4.66
CA VAL A 41 -0.61 -14.52 3.87
C VAL A 41 -0.94 -13.14 4.43
N MET A 42 -2.20 -12.92 4.79
CA MET A 42 -2.62 -11.63 5.32
C MET A 42 -1.98 -11.30 6.67
N LYS A 43 -1.72 -12.30 7.49
CA LYS A 43 -1.12 -12.09 8.81
C LYS A 43 0.40 -12.06 8.79
N GLU A 44 1.01 -12.88 7.95
CA GLU A 44 2.46 -13.07 7.99
C GLU A 44 3.21 -12.32 6.89
N ILE A 45 2.59 -12.14 5.73
CA ILE A 45 3.27 -11.60 4.56
C ILE A 45 2.78 -10.21 4.19
N ALA A 46 1.47 -10.02 4.15
CA ALA A 46 0.89 -8.75 3.70
C ALA A 46 1.37 -7.53 4.51
N PRO A 47 1.63 -7.62 5.82
CA PRO A 47 2.13 -6.47 6.57
C PRO A 47 3.44 -5.90 6.03
N PHE A 48 4.31 -6.74 5.47
CA PHE A 48 5.56 -6.24 4.87
C PHE A 48 5.28 -5.34 3.67
N ALA A 49 4.37 -5.76 2.79
CA ALA A 49 3.99 -4.96 1.63
C ALA A 49 3.26 -3.68 2.05
N TYR A 50 2.36 -3.79 3.02
CA TYR A 50 1.63 -2.65 3.54
C TYR A 50 2.58 -1.62 4.13
N ASN A 51 3.53 -2.05 4.94
CA ASN A 51 4.50 -1.16 5.58
C ASN A 51 5.39 -0.48 4.53
N ARG A 52 5.75 -1.19 3.47
CA ARG A 52 6.51 -0.60 2.39
C ARG A 52 5.69 0.49 1.70
N GLY A 53 4.42 0.24 1.44
CA GLY A 53 3.52 1.23 0.86
C GLY A 53 3.37 2.47 1.72
N VAL A 54 3.28 2.29 3.04
CA VAL A 54 3.20 3.41 3.98
C VAL A 54 4.48 4.24 3.92
N LYS A 55 5.65 3.60 3.87
CA LYS A 55 6.93 4.31 3.78
C LYS A 55 7.05 5.07 2.47
N ASP A 56 6.60 4.49 1.37
CA ASP A 56 6.61 5.14 0.06
C ASP A 56 5.70 6.37 0.06
N ALA A 57 4.52 6.25 0.66
CA ALA A 57 3.59 7.36 0.79
C ALA A 57 4.17 8.48 1.66
N GLU A 58 4.83 8.10 2.77
CA GLU A 58 5.48 9.07 3.65
C GLU A 58 6.56 9.84 2.91
N ALA A 59 7.39 9.15 2.12
CA ALA A 59 8.44 9.79 1.34
C ALA A 59 7.84 10.75 0.30
N TYR A 60 6.75 10.36 -0.33
CA TYR A 60 6.05 11.20 -1.28
C TYR A 60 5.53 12.48 -0.62
N PHE A 61 4.87 12.34 0.52
CA PHE A 61 4.34 13.50 1.24
C PHE A 61 5.46 14.41 1.75
N ARG A 62 6.56 13.83 2.19
CA ARG A 62 7.72 14.61 2.62
C ARG A 62 8.26 15.47 1.49
N THR A 63 8.39 14.89 0.29
CA THR A 63 8.81 15.62 -0.90
C THR A 63 7.84 16.75 -1.23
N LYS A 64 6.53 16.49 -1.13
CA LYS A 64 5.51 17.51 -1.37
C LYS A 64 5.56 18.64 -0.35
N LEU A 65 5.86 18.34 0.89
CA LEU A 65 6.03 19.37 1.93
C LEU A 65 7.25 20.24 1.64
N GLU A 66 8.34 19.66 1.17
CA GLU A 66 9.53 20.41 0.76
C GLU A 66 9.22 21.33 -0.43
N ASP A 67 8.48 20.82 -1.41
CA ASP A 67 8.04 21.61 -2.56
C ASP A 67 7.16 22.76 -2.13
N LEU A 68 6.30 22.53 -1.14
CA LEU A 68 5.42 23.57 -0.61
C LEU A 68 6.25 24.74 -0.05
N SER A 69 7.28 24.42 0.72
CA SER A 69 8.17 25.42 1.27
C SER A 69 8.88 26.19 0.17
N ALA A 70 9.37 25.49 -0.85
CA ALA A 70 10.06 26.12 -1.97
C ALA A 70 9.14 26.95 -2.86
N THR A 71 7.87 26.55 -2.98
CA THR A 71 6.92 27.19 -3.89
C THR A 71 6.14 28.31 -3.21
N CYS A 72 5.76 28.12 -1.95
CA CYS A 72 4.85 29.01 -1.25
C CYS A 72 5.52 29.90 -0.20
N PHE A 73 6.82 29.69 -0.01
CA PHE A 73 7.56 30.50 0.97
C PHE A 73 7.66 31.94 0.48
N GLU A 74 7.39 32.86 1.37
CA GLU A 74 7.52 34.29 1.06
C GLU A 74 8.60 34.90 1.93
N ASP A 75 9.54 35.58 1.30
CA ASP A 75 10.59 36.29 2.02
C ASP A 75 10.04 37.54 2.69
N GLY A 76 10.38 37.69 3.97
CA GLY A 76 10.13 38.95 4.65
C GLY A 76 11.21 39.97 4.31
N LEU A 77 11.03 41.19 4.73
CA LEU A 77 12.02 42.25 4.63
C LEU A 77 12.47 42.53 3.20
N THR A 78 11.55 42.40 2.26
CA THR A 78 11.88 42.65 0.83
C THR A 78 11.60 44.06 0.37
N TYR A 79 10.99 44.88 1.18
CA TYR A 79 10.58 46.23 0.81
C TYR A 79 11.75 47.05 0.29
N TRP A 80 12.83 47.10 1.04
CA TRP A 80 13.98 47.90 0.68
C TRP A 80 14.77 47.34 -0.50
N LYS A 81 14.75 46.02 -0.68
CA LYS A 81 15.40 45.39 -1.84
C LYS A 81 14.77 45.83 -3.14
N ARG A 82 13.45 46.02 -3.16
CA ARG A 82 12.72 46.39 -4.37
C ARG A 82 12.85 47.86 -4.73
N LYS A 83 13.31 48.67 -3.80
CA LYS A 83 13.44 50.11 -3.99
C LYS A 83 14.80 50.58 -4.46
N LYS A 84 15.67 49.71 -4.77
CA LYS A 84 16.98 50.07 -5.28
C LYS A 84 16.89 50.68 -6.67
#